data_db5e68730076ab38a095175fbbb1513b
#
_entry.id   db5e68730076ab38a095175fbbb1513b
#
_cell.length_a   1.000
_cell.length_b   1.000
_cell.length_c   1.000
_cell.angle_alpha   90.00
_cell.angle_beta   90.00
_cell.angle_gamma   90.00
#
_symmetry.space_group_name_H-M   'P 1'
#
loop_
_entity.id
_entity.type
_entity.pdbx_description
1 polymer ?
#
loop_
_entity_poly.entity_id
_entity_poly.type
_entity_poly.pdbx_seq_one_letter_code
_entity_poly.pdbx_strand_id
1 'polypeptide(L)'
;MATPFISDLDSLLLQLSPKDFLTLRQAVQGVHVMGGIGSGKTSGAGRALAGAYLRAGMGGLVLCAKPEEVELWIDYCKQHGREDSMILFDATQGCNFIAYEFARKGGAEAASSVTDTLMKILEAADTAAGQKAGKAGDEFWTKTARQMLMYTVSALYAATGNVTAGDIVRFVTTMPTRNPTTDEEKAALDKNFAVGILHQMRTNPARNIPDDLKEQTISYWRLQYMAYPEKTRGSILAHVTSSLNRFNTGMLRKCFCADTTIVPEMTMAGAIIIMALPVLTHNEDGLIANQLMKFIWQRAVESRNGLAPQFRERPVFLYADEAQYFVNSYDDQFLSTCRGSKACVVYMTQSLPTYYSMLGSEKKDAVDGFLGKFNTHIFHLNPDTRSNAYASALIGRGIQKRRSGNATRGSSKQHGRNYGGSDSATYTVGDSENQGSGKNYAGLIFKTEEGESSNEGVGTNRAMANQQGRSYGYNSGGGTNESVTDGYSENMDNLVESNWFSTALKTGGPDNNFEVTALLFRAGGKFKRPMPGVSDNCLLATFKQQR
;
A
#
# COMPACT_ATOMS: atom_id res chain seq x y z
N MET A 1 31.97 -10.93 11.25
CA MET A 1 31.13 -11.35 12.41
C MET A 1 29.68 -11.09 12.06
N ALA A 2 28.74 -11.96 12.46
CA ALA A 2 27.32 -11.72 12.19
C ALA A 2 26.85 -10.48 12.96
N THR A 3 26.23 -9.53 12.30
CA THR A 3 25.65 -8.33 12.94
C THR A 3 24.65 -8.77 14.03
N PRO A 4 24.76 -8.26 15.27
CA PRO A 4 23.76 -8.51 16.30
C PRO A 4 22.38 -8.04 15.84
N PHE A 5 21.33 -8.71 16.30
CA PHE A 5 19.97 -8.36 15.94
C PHE A 5 19.00 -8.48 17.10
N ILE A 6 17.93 -7.71 17.05
CA ILE A 6 16.81 -7.74 17.99
C ILE A 6 15.81 -8.79 17.49
N SER A 7 15.41 -9.75 18.32
CA SER A 7 14.44 -10.81 17.99
C SER A 7 13.22 -10.85 18.90
N ASP A 8 13.29 -10.22 20.07
CA ASP A 8 12.16 -10.10 20.99
C ASP A 8 11.12 -9.14 20.44
N LEU A 9 9.87 -9.62 20.33
CA LEU A 9 8.77 -8.87 19.74
C LEU A 9 8.40 -7.60 20.52
N ASP A 10 8.68 -7.53 21.81
CA ASP A 10 8.36 -6.37 22.65
C ASP A 10 9.49 -5.32 22.69
N SER A 11 10.59 -5.59 22.00
CA SER A 11 11.68 -4.63 21.84
C SER A 11 11.23 -3.35 21.16
N LEU A 12 11.70 -2.22 21.68
CA LEU A 12 11.42 -0.88 21.18
C LEU A 12 12.30 -0.59 19.94
N LEU A 13 11.69 -0.28 18.82
CA LEU A 13 12.38 0.01 17.55
C LEU A 13 12.50 1.51 17.29
N LEU A 14 11.38 2.24 17.39
CA LEU A 14 11.30 3.66 17.03
C LEU A 14 10.48 4.40 18.08
N GLN A 15 11.05 5.47 18.63
CA GLN A 15 10.32 6.40 19.49
C GLN A 15 9.42 7.31 18.66
N LEU A 16 8.13 7.33 18.98
CA LEU A 16 7.09 8.11 18.28
C LEU A 16 6.67 9.34 19.08
N SER A 17 6.72 9.23 20.42
CA SER A 17 6.52 10.32 21.37
C SER A 17 7.39 10.05 22.60
N PRO A 18 7.48 10.96 23.59
CA PRO A 18 8.24 10.69 24.81
C PRO A 18 7.85 9.42 25.57
N LYS A 19 6.64 8.88 25.34
CA LYS A 19 6.12 7.68 26.02
C LYS A 19 5.64 6.59 25.07
N ASP A 20 5.61 6.85 23.75
CA ASP A 20 5.08 5.93 22.76
C ASP A 20 6.17 5.47 21.81
N PHE A 21 6.16 4.19 21.48
CA PHE A 21 7.14 3.54 20.63
C PHE A 21 6.44 2.65 19.59
N LEU A 22 7.11 2.42 18.47
CA LEU A 22 6.87 1.29 17.60
C LEU A 22 7.72 0.12 18.11
N THR A 23 7.08 -0.98 18.47
CA THR A 23 7.78 -2.22 18.85
C THR A 23 7.96 -3.14 17.64
N LEU A 24 8.84 -4.15 17.77
CA LEU A 24 8.99 -5.18 16.74
C LEU A 24 7.65 -5.90 16.48
N ARG A 25 6.87 -6.19 17.55
CA ARG A 25 5.53 -6.79 17.46
C ARG A 25 4.59 -6.02 16.53
N GLN A 26 4.67 -4.70 16.55
CA GLN A 26 3.86 -3.82 15.71
C GLN A 26 4.43 -3.70 14.30
N ALA A 27 5.75 -3.65 14.17
CA ALA A 27 6.42 -3.56 12.87
C ALA A 27 6.16 -4.79 11.98
N VAL A 28 6.13 -6.01 12.55
CA VAL A 28 5.80 -7.24 11.81
C VAL A 28 4.33 -7.36 11.40
N GLN A 29 3.48 -6.44 11.84
CA GLN A 29 2.08 -6.34 11.43
C GLN A 29 1.88 -5.36 10.25
N GLY A 30 2.96 -4.87 9.66
CA GLY A 30 2.95 -3.96 8.53
C GLY A 30 2.73 -2.49 8.92
N VAL A 31 3.46 -1.62 8.22
CA VAL A 31 3.37 -0.17 8.32
C VAL A 31 3.09 0.40 6.94
N HIS A 32 1.97 1.09 6.80
CA HIS A 32 1.62 1.81 5.58
C HIS A 32 1.79 3.31 5.79
N VAL A 33 2.47 3.99 4.86
CA VAL A 33 2.72 5.44 4.92
C VAL A 33 2.09 6.11 3.71
N MET A 34 1.25 7.11 3.94
CA MET A 34 0.60 7.86 2.89
C MET A 34 0.88 9.36 3.05
N GLY A 35 1.21 10.03 1.95
CA GLY A 35 1.46 11.47 1.97
C GLY A 35 1.77 12.01 0.59
N GLY A 36 1.29 13.21 0.30
CA GLY A 36 1.48 13.90 -0.99
C GLY A 36 2.94 14.16 -1.34
N ILE A 37 3.16 14.70 -2.53
CA ILE A 37 4.48 15.14 -2.98
C ILE A 37 4.98 16.24 -2.02
N GLY A 38 6.23 16.16 -1.58
CA GLY A 38 6.81 17.14 -0.66
C GLY A 38 6.27 17.08 0.79
N SER A 39 5.41 16.12 1.13
CA SER A 39 4.85 15.97 2.47
C SER A 39 5.84 15.53 3.56
N GLY A 40 7.06 15.18 3.18
CA GLY A 40 8.08 14.66 4.09
C GLY A 40 7.94 13.18 4.44
N LYS A 41 7.12 12.39 3.73
CA LYS A 41 6.94 10.96 4.01
C LYS A 41 8.28 10.19 4.00
N THR A 42 9.11 10.39 2.97
CA THR A 42 10.40 9.71 2.82
C THR A 42 11.43 10.23 3.83
N SER A 43 11.58 11.56 3.95
CA SER A 43 12.56 12.20 4.84
C SER A 43 12.16 12.22 6.32
N GLY A 44 10.89 12.00 6.63
CA GLY A 44 10.32 11.90 7.98
C GLY A 44 10.14 10.46 8.44
N ALA A 45 8.91 9.94 8.30
CA ALA A 45 8.56 8.60 8.78
C ALA A 45 9.37 7.50 8.08
N GLY A 46 9.56 7.58 6.77
CA GLY A 46 10.30 6.58 6.00
C GLY A 46 11.72 6.43 6.49
N ARG A 47 12.46 7.55 6.63
CA ARG A 47 13.82 7.55 7.16
C ARG A 47 13.89 7.02 8.59
N ALA A 48 12.95 7.43 9.44
CA ALA A 48 12.91 6.98 10.83
C ALA A 48 12.71 5.46 10.93
N LEU A 49 11.84 4.88 10.11
CA LEU A 49 11.60 3.44 10.02
C LEU A 49 12.84 2.70 9.48
N ALA A 50 13.42 3.16 8.36
CA ALA A 50 14.65 2.59 7.79
C ALA A 50 15.77 2.55 8.82
N GLY A 51 16.06 3.68 9.48
CA GLY A 51 17.08 3.76 10.51
C GLY A 51 16.79 2.86 11.71
N ALA A 52 15.53 2.73 12.12
CA ALA A 52 15.14 1.83 13.21
C ALA A 52 15.43 0.36 12.87
N TYR A 53 15.09 -0.08 11.66
CA TYR A 53 15.32 -1.46 11.20
C TYR A 53 16.81 -1.77 11.03
N LEU A 54 17.58 -0.81 10.50
CA LEU A 54 19.03 -0.95 10.37
C LEU A 54 19.73 -1.09 11.73
N ARG A 55 19.37 -0.24 12.71
CA ARG A 55 19.89 -0.32 14.09
C ARG A 55 19.49 -1.61 14.80
N ALA A 56 18.30 -2.15 14.49
CA ALA A 56 17.84 -3.43 15.03
C ALA A 56 18.57 -4.64 14.44
N GLY A 57 19.51 -4.44 13.53
CA GLY A 57 20.29 -5.53 12.90
C GLY A 57 19.48 -6.37 11.93
N MET A 58 18.35 -5.87 11.44
CA MET A 58 17.53 -6.58 10.45
C MET A 58 18.27 -6.68 9.12
N GLY A 59 18.02 -7.75 8.37
CA GLY A 59 18.27 -7.77 6.95
C GLY A 59 17.00 -7.44 6.18
N GLY A 60 17.10 -7.16 4.89
CA GLY A 60 15.90 -6.78 4.16
C GLY A 60 16.06 -6.66 2.66
N LEU A 61 14.92 -6.47 2.02
CA LEU A 61 14.80 -6.17 0.59
C LEU A 61 14.25 -4.76 0.42
N VAL A 62 14.95 -3.95 -0.35
CA VAL A 62 14.58 -2.58 -0.71
C VAL A 62 14.23 -2.53 -2.18
N LEU A 63 13.02 -2.11 -2.49
CA LEU A 63 12.55 -1.92 -3.85
C LEU A 63 12.65 -0.43 -4.20
N CYS A 64 13.28 -0.13 -5.33
CA CYS A 64 13.55 1.25 -5.75
C CYS A 64 12.78 1.60 -7.03
N ALA A 65 11.94 2.63 -6.96
CA ALA A 65 11.29 3.20 -8.12
C ALA A 65 12.18 4.25 -8.81
N LYS A 66 12.96 4.99 -8.02
CA LYS A 66 13.78 6.13 -8.46
C LYS A 66 15.26 5.87 -8.19
N PRO A 67 16.17 6.42 -9.03
CA PRO A 67 17.62 6.32 -8.77
C PRO A 67 18.04 6.90 -7.41
N GLU A 68 17.42 8.00 -7.00
CA GLU A 68 17.74 8.69 -5.75
C GLU A 68 17.43 7.83 -4.52
N GLU A 69 16.51 6.86 -4.63
CA GLU A 69 16.20 5.93 -3.55
C GLU A 69 17.35 4.95 -3.30
N VAL A 70 18.09 4.57 -4.34
CA VAL A 70 19.27 3.72 -4.22
C VAL A 70 20.35 4.44 -3.42
N GLU A 71 20.67 5.68 -3.81
CA GLU A 71 21.66 6.51 -3.11
C GLU A 71 21.25 6.77 -1.65
N LEU A 72 19.98 7.05 -1.43
CA LEU A 72 19.42 7.27 -0.10
C LEU A 72 19.62 6.05 0.81
N TRP A 73 19.42 4.84 0.30
CA TRP A 73 19.62 3.61 1.06
C TRP A 73 21.08 3.28 1.30
N ILE A 74 21.97 3.60 0.35
CA ILE A 74 23.42 3.54 0.55
C ILE A 74 23.82 4.44 1.72
N ASP A 75 23.30 5.68 1.76
CA ASP A 75 23.58 6.62 2.83
C ASP A 75 22.99 6.16 4.18
N TYR A 76 21.79 5.59 4.19
CA TYR A 76 21.22 5.00 5.41
C TYR A 76 22.09 3.86 5.95
N CYS A 77 22.58 2.98 5.08
CA CYS A 77 23.48 1.90 5.48
C CYS A 77 24.79 2.45 6.08
N LYS A 78 25.40 3.46 5.46
CA LYS A 78 26.59 4.15 5.99
C LYS A 78 26.34 4.77 7.35
N GLN A 79 25.27 5.57 7.49
CA GLN A 79 24.93 6.26 8.74
C GLN A 79 24.69 5.32 9.91
N HIS A 80 24.29 4.07 9.64
CA HIS A 80 24.00 3.08 10.66
C HIS A 80 25.05 1.96 10.78
N GLY A 81 26.22 2.12 10.13
CA GLY A 81 27.32 1.14 10.18
C GLY A 81 26.94 -0.22 9.59
N ARG A 82 26.14 -0.21 8.50
CA ARG A 82 25.64 -1.41 7.81
C ARG A 82 26.19 -1.55 6.38
N GLU A 83 27.31 -0.88 6.07
CA GLU A 83 27.93 -0.93 4.74
C GLU A 83 28.31 -2.37 4.33
N ASP A 84 28.93 -3.14 5.23
CA ASP A 84 29.32 -4.53 4.98
C ASP A 84 28.12 -5.48 4.80
N SER A 85 26.93 -5.06 5.18
CA SER A 85 25.70 -5.82 5.02
C SER A 85 24.95 -5.47 3.73
N MET A 86 25.35 -4.42 3.03
CA MET A 86 24.67 -3.90 1.86
C MET A 86 25.07 -4.69 0.60
N ILE A 87 24.07 -5.02 -0.20
CA ILE A 87 24.22 -5.65 -1.51
C ILE A 87 23.43 -4.83 -2.51
N LEU A 88 24.12 -4.27 -3.50
CA LEU A 88 23.48 -3.62 -4.63
C LEU A 88 23.15 -4.67 -5.68
N PHE A 89 21.87 -4.96 -5.88
CA PHE A 89 21.43 -5.86 -6.94
C PHE A 89 21.27 -5.07 -8.24
N ASP A 90 22.28 -5.15 -9.08
CA ASP A 90 22.36 -4.52 -10.39
C ASP A 90 22.70 -5.56 -11.48
N ALA A 91 23.03 -5.11 -12.70
CA ALA A 91 23.38 -6.01 -13.80
C ALA A 91 24.71 -6.78 -13.64
N THR A 92 25.45 -6.56 -12.55
CA THR A 92 26.67 -7.31 -12.21
C THR A 92 26.39 -8.51 -11.30
N GLN A 93 25.20 -8.55 -10.70
CA GLN A 93 24.74 -9.61 -9.81
C GLN A 93 23.72 -10.50 -10.51
N GLY A 94 23.66 -11.76 -10.10
CA GLY A 94 22.74 -12.74 -10.65
C GLY A 94 21.88 -13.42 -9.60
N CYS A 95 20.61 -13.67 -9.96
CA CYS A 95 19.70 -14.54 -9.25
C CYS A 95 18.91 -15.35 -10.28
N ASN A 96 19.48 -16.48 -10.74
CA ASN A 96 18.76 -17.36 -11.66
C ASN A 96 17.54 -17.96 -10.95
N PHE A 97 16.38 -17.31 -11.12
CA PHE A 97 15.18 -17.65 -10.37
C PHE A 97 14.66 -19.07 -10.65
N ILE A 98 14.87 -19.58 -11.86
CA ILE A 98 14.46 -20.96 -12.22
C ILE A 98 15.35 -21.96 -11.49
N ALA A 99 16.68 -21.82 -11.61
CA ALA A 99 17.64 -22.68 -10.91
C ALA A 99 17.46 -22.58 -9.39
N TYR A 100 17.24 -21.37 -8.86
CA TYR A 100 16.95 -21.14 -7.45
C TYR A 100 15.71 -21.90 -6.95
N GLU A 101 14.60 -21.84 -7.68
CA GLU A 101 13.38 -22.54 -7.29
C GLU A 101 13.54 -24.08 -7.35
N PHE A 102 14.26 -24.59 -8.35
CA PHE A 102 14.60 -26.03 -8.41
C PHE A 102 15.51 -26.46 -7.25
N ALA A 103 16.48 -25.64 -6.87
CA ALA A 103 17.34 -25.92 -5.73
C ALA A 103 16.58 -25.88 -4.40
N ARG A 104 15.63 -24.95 -4.26
CA ARG A 104 14.87 -24.74 -3.02
C ARG A 104 13.83 -25.81 -2.75
N LYS A 105 13.10 -26.26 -3.77
CA LYS A 105 11.98 -27.19 -3.62
C LYS A 105 12.30 -28.64 -3.95
N GLY A 106 13.15 -28.85 -4.95
CA GLY A 106 13.49 -30.19 -5.44
C GLY A 106 12.33 -30.88 -6.19
N GLY A 107 12.67 -31.84 -7.03
CA GLY A 107 11.74 -32.75 -7.68
C GLY A 107 10.60 -32.11 -8.47
N ALA A 108 9.47 -32.79 -8.53
CA ALA A 108 8.27 -32.38 -9.27
C ALA A 108 7.61 -31.12 -8.68
N GLU A 109 7.70 -30.90 -7.36
CA GLU A 109 7.18 -29.70 -6.70
C GLU A 109 7.86 -28.41 -7.20
N ALA A 110 9.13 -28.51 -7.61
CA ALA A 110 9.86 -27.38 -8.17
C ALA A 110 9.23 -26.89 -9.48
N ALA A 111 8.69 -27.75 -10.33
CA ALA A 111 8.04 -27.36 -11.57
C ALA A 111 6.82 -26.48 -11.31
N SER A 112 6.00 -26.81 -10.30
CA SER A 112 4.89 -25.95 -9.87
C SER A 112 5.37 -24.61 -9.35
N SER A 113 6.40 -24.60 -8.52
CA SER A 113 7.01 -23.38 -7.94
C SER A 113 7.58 -22.44 -9.00
N VAL A 114 8.29 -23.01 -9.99
CA VAL A 114 8.79 -22.26 -11.15
C VAL A 114 7.62 -21.70 -11.97
N THR A 115 6.58 -22.49 -12.18
CA THR A 115 5.37 -22.04 -12.90
C THR A 115 4.71 -20.87 -12.18
N ASP A 116 4.57 -20.92 -10.86
CA ASP A 116 4.04 -19.80 -10.08
C ASP A 116 4.88 -18.52 -10.27
N THR A 117 6.21 -18.66 -10.27
CA THR A 117 7.13 -17.54 -10.50
C THR A 117 6.99 -16.99 -11.92
N LEU A 118 6.89 -17.86 -12.94
CA LEU A 118 6.64 -17.44 -14.32
C LEU A 118 5.29 -16.72 -14.47
N MET A 119 4.24 -17.18 -13.80
CA MET A 119 2.96 -16.49 -13.81
C MET A 119 3.05 -15.08 -13.20
N LYS A 120 3.89 -14.88 -12.17
CA LYS A 120 4.12 -13.55 -11.63
C LYS A 120 4.93 -12.64 -12.57
N ILE A 121 5.80 -13.20 -13.38
CA ILE A 121 6.48 -12.45 -14.45
C ILE A 121 5.46 -11.99 -15.50
N LEU A 122 4.52 -12.86 -15.90
CA LEU A 122 3.47 -12.47 -16.84
C LEU A 122 2.59 -11.35 -16.25
N GLU A 123 2.15 -11.49 -14.99
CA GLU A 123 1.37 -10.44 -14.29
C GLU A 123 2.14 -9.11 -14.23
N ALA A 124 3.44 -9.15 -13.95
CA ALA A 124 4.28 -7.95 -13.92
C ALA A 124 4.44 -7.31 -15.31
N ALA A 125 4.61 -8.14 -16.35
CA ALA A 125 4.70 -7.66 -17.73
C ALA A 125 3.39 -7.02 -18.21
N ASP A 126 2.24 -7.62 -17.88
CA ASP A 126 0.92 -7.06 -18.18
C ASP A 126 0.71 -5.71 -17.47
N THR A 127 1.09 -5.63 -16.21
CA THR A 127 1.04 -4.39 -15.43
C THR A 127 1.92 -3.31 -16.06
N ALA A 128 3.15 -3.66 -16.45
CA ALA A 128 4.08 -2.76 -17.09
C ALA A 128 3.59 -2.23 -18.45
N ALA A 129 2.91 -3.10 -19.22
CA ALA A 129 2.29 -2.73 -20.49
C ALA A 129 0.99 -1.91 -20.33
N GLY A 130 0.58 -1.60 -19.10
CA GLY A 130 -0.67 -0.88 -18.82
C GLY A 130 -1.93 -1.70 -19.13
N GLN A 131 -1.78 -3.02 -19.27
CA GLN A 131 -2.92 -3.91 -19.46
C GLN A 131 -3.64 -4.07 -18.12
N LYS A 132 -4.88 -3.61 -18.08
CA LYS A 132 -5.73 -3.75 -16.88
C LYS A 132 -6.22 -5.18 -16.81
N ALA A 133 -5.77 -5.93 -15.80
CA ALA A 133 -6.34 -7.22 -15.48
C ALA A 133 -7.80 -7.04 -15.01
N GLY A 134 -8.71 -7.89 -15.48
CA GLY A 134 -10.09 -7.90 -14.97
C GLY A 134 -11.18 -7.91 -16.04
N LYS A 135 -10.85 -8.12 -17.32
CA LYS A 135 -11.89 -8.37 -18.32
C LYS A 135 -12.44 -9.80 -18.18
N ALA A 136 -13.75 -9.96 -18.39
CA ALA A 136 -14.37 -11.28 -18.50
C ALA A 136 -13.62 -12.09 -19.58
N GLY A 137 -12.93 -13.15 -19.17
CA GLY A 137 -12.04 -13.93 -20.03
C GLY A 137 -10.60 -14.03 -19.55
N ASP A 138 -10.10 -13.09 -18.74
CA ASP A 138 -8.70 -13.11 -18.24
C ASP A 138 -8.38 -14.37 -17.44
N GLU A 139 -9.36 -14.91 -16.72
CA GLU A 139 -9.21 -16.14 -15.95
C GLU A 139 -8.92 -17.36 -16.84
N PHE A 140 -9.58 -17.45 -18.01
CA PHE A 140 -9.32 -18.50 -18.99
C PHE A 140 -7.89 -18.43 -19.51
N TRP A 141 -7.43 -17.24 -19.91
CA TRP A 141 -6.08 -17.01 -20.43
C TRP A 141 -5.01 -17.32 -19.39
N THR A 142 -5.20 -16.86 -18.15
CA THR A 142 -4.30 -17.11 -17.03
C THR A 142 -4.20 -18.60 -16.72
N LYS A 143 -5.33 -19.31 -16.63
CA LYS A 143 -5.34 -20.76 -16.38
C LYS A 143 -4.67 -21.54 -17.50
N THR A 144 -4.92 -21.17 -18.75
CA THR A 144 -4.35 -21.86 -19.91
C THR A 144 -2.85 -21.60 -20.05
N ALA A 145 -2.40 -20.37 -19.84
CA ALA A 145 -0.97 -20.03 -19.81
C ALA A 145 -0.25 -20.80 -18.67
N ARG A 146 -0.86 -20.85 -17.48
CA ARG A 146 -0.33 -21.61 -16.35
C ARG A 146 -0.17 -23.09 -16.68
N GLN A 147 -1.18 -23.70 -17.30
CA GLN A 147 -1.14 -25.10 -17.70
C GLN A 147 -0.07 -25.37 -18.75
N MET A 148 0.06 -24.49 -19.75
CA MET A 148 1.11 -24.54 -20.76
C MET A 148 2.51 -24.49 -20.13
N LEU A 149 2.73 -23.53 -19.24
CA LEU A 149 4.02 -23.38 -18.56
C LEU A 149 4.34 -24.56 -17.65
N MET A 150 3.37 -25.06 -16.89
CA MET A 150 3.57 -26.20 -15.99
C MET A 150 4.05 -27.45 -16.74
N TYR A 151 3.41 -27.80 -17.84
CA TYR A 151 3.80 -28.97 -18.64
C TYR A 151 5.08 -28.73 -19.45
N THR A 152 5.36 -27.49 -19.86
CA THR A 152 6.64 -27.13 -20.50
C THR A 152 7.80 -27.30 -19.53
N VAL A 153 7.70 -26.71 -18.34
CA VAL A 153 8.72 -26.78 -17.29
C VAL A 153 8.96 -28.23 -16.87
N SER A 154 7.88 -29.01 -16.67
CA SER A 154 7.95 -30.43 -16.31
C SER A 154 8.69 -31.25 -17.38
N ALA A 155 8.36 -31.03 -18.67
CA ALA A 155 9.01 -31.73 -19.76
C ALA A 155 10.51 -31.41 -19.86
N LEU A 156 10.85 -30.11 -19.83
CA LEU A 156 12.23 -29.65 -19.91
C LEU A 156 13.06 -30.15 -18.73
N TYR A 157 12.53 -30.03 -17.50
CA TYR A 157 13.24 -30.50 -16.31
C TYR A 157 13.46 -32.01 -16.33
N ALA A 158 12.46 -32.78 -16.67
CA ALA A 158 12.61 -34.24 -16.74
C ALA A 158 13.59 -34.65 -17.83
N ALA A 159 13.54 -34.03 -19.00
CA ALA A 159 14.41 -34.40 -20.11
C ALA A 159 15.86 -33.97 -19.89
N THR A 160 16.11 -32.75 -19.45
CA THR A 160 17.45 -32.13 -19.44
C THR A 160 18.05 -31.95 -18.04
N GLY A 161 17.23 -31.96 -16.99
CA GLY A 161 17.65 -31.64 -15.63
C GLY A 161 17.86 -30.15 -15.39
N ASN A 162 17.71 -29.31 -16.41
CA ASN A 162 17.86 -27.87 -16.38
C ASN A 162 16.75 -27.19 -17.19
N VAL A 163 16.36 -25.99 -16.80
CA VAL A 163 15.34 -25.20 -17.50
C VAL A 163 15.80 -23.75 -17.59
N THR A 164 15.78 -23.19 -18.79
CA THR A 164 16.03 -21.76 -19.01
C THR A 164 14.81 -21.09 -19.62
N ALA A 165 14.70 -19.77 -19.50
CA ALA A 165 13.65 -19.00 -20.16
C ALA A 165 13.68 -19.19 -21.69
N GLY A 166 14.90 -19.29 -22.26
CA GLY A 166 15.10 -19.56 -23.69
C GLY A 166 14.57 -20.92 -24.11
N ASP A 167 14.80 -21.96 -23.30
CA ASP A 167 14.29 -23.31 -23.59
C ASP A 167 12.77 -23.38 -23.51
N ILE A 168 12.16 -22.65 -22.54
CA ILE A 168 10.71 -22.55 -22.45
C ILE A 168 10.14 -21.94 -23.74
N VAL A 169 10.68 -20.79 -24.15
CA VAL A 169 10.25 -20.12 -25.39
C VAL A 169 10.44 -21.02 -26.59
N ARG A 170 11.64 -21.63 -26.72
CA ARG A 170 11.94 -22.56 -27.82
C ARG A 170 11.00 -23.75 -27.85
N PHE A 171 10.69 -24.34 -26.70
CA PHE A 171 9.79 -25.47 -26.61
C PHE A 171 8.38 -25.12 -27.09
N VAL A 172 7.78 -24.04 -26.54
CA VAL A 172 6.41 -23.66 -26.89
C VAL A 172 6.26 -23.20 -28.35
N THR A 173 7.31 -22.57 -28.92
CA THR A 173 7.29 -22.08 -30.31
C THR A 173 7.54 -23.19 -31.34
N THR A 174 8.25 -24.26 -30.95
CA THR A 174 8.54 -25.38 -31.86
C THR A 174 7.52 -26.51 -31.74
N MET A 175 6.59 -26.44 -30.77
CA MET A 175 5.59 -27.51 -30.57
C MET A 175 4.68 -27.62 -31.81
N PRO A 176 4.52 -28.83 -32.37
CA PRO A 176 3.63 -29.06 -33.49
C PRO A 176 2.18 -28.71 -33.17
N THR A 177 1.51 -28.12 -34.14
CA THR A 177 0.09 -27.72 -34.03
C THR A 177 -0.91 -28.70 -34.64
N ARG A 178 -0.39 -29.67 -35.36
CA ARG A 178 -1.15 -30.80 -35.97
C ARG A 178 -0.29 -32.03 -36.09
N ASN A 179 -0.92 -33.19 -36.30
CA ASN A 179 -0.21 -34.40 -36.61
C ASN A 179 0.37 -34.36 -38.03
N PRO A 180 1.56 -34.95 -38.26
CA PRO A 180 2.17 -35.01 -39.58
C PRO A 180 1.33 -35.90 -40.52
N THR A 181 1.22 -35.47 -41.78
CA THR A 181 0.45 -36.19 -42.81
C THR A 181 1.35 -36.81 -43.88
N THR A 182 2.60 -36.35 -44.03
CA THR A 182 3.58 -36.84 -45.00
C THR A 182 4.81 -37.42 -44.30
N ASP A 183 5.57 -38.26 -45.00
CA ASP A 183 6.81 -38.82 -44.45
C ASP A 183 7.91 -37.76 -44.28
N GLU A 184 7.91 -36.72 -45.10
CA GLU A 184 8.81 -35.58 -44.93
C GLU A 184 8.48 -34.79 -43.62
N GLU A 185 7.20 -34.60 -43.35
CA GLU A 185 6.73 -33.99 -42.08
C GLU A 185 7.11 -34.83 -40.87
N LYS A 186 7.02 -36.17 -40.96
CA LYS A 186 7.47 -37.10 -39.90
C LYS A 186 8.98 -36.98 -39.65
N ALA A 187 9.78 -36.99 -40.72
CA ALA A 187 11.23 -36.80 -40.64
C ALA A 187 11.63 -35.43 -40.08
N ALA A 188 10.85 -34.38 -40.33
CA ALA A 188 11.07 -33.07 -39.73
C ALA A 188 10.74 -33.05 -38.23
N LEU A 189 9.75 -33.84 -37.78
CA LEU A 189 9.42 -33.99 -36.36
C LEU A 189 10.54 -34.64 -35.55
N ASP A 190 11.26 -35.59 -36.13
CA ASP A 190 12.40 -36.26 -35.47
C ASP A 190 13.53 -35.26 -35.10
N LYS A 191 13.62 -34.14 -35.82
CA LYS A 191 14.57 -33.05 -35.56
C LYS A 191 13.97 -31.92 -34.75
N ASN A 192 12.68 -32.00 -34.40
CA ASN A 192 11.98 -30.93 -33.70
C ASN A 192 12.37 -30.89 -32.23
N PHE A 193 12.74 -29.71 -31.72
CA PHE A 193 13.18 -29.55 -30.33
C PHE A 193 12.15 -30.03 -29.31
N ALA A 194 10.90 -29.53 -29.41
CA ALA A 194 9.87 -29.88 -28.41
C ALA A 194 9.53 -31.37 -28.44
N VAL A 195 9.45 -32.00 -29.63
CA VAL A 195 9.21 -33.45 -29.79
C VAL A 195 10.37 -34.23 -29.20
N GLY A 196 11.62 -33.81 -29.47
CA GLY A 196 12.83 -34.40 -28.88
C GLY A 196 12.81 -34.38 -27.37
N ILE A 197 12.42 -33.25 -26.75
CA ILE A 197 12.29 -33.12 -25.28
C ILE A 197 11.23 -34.09 -24.74
N LEU A 198 10.04 -34.17 -25.35
CA LEU A 198 8.99 -35.12 -24.92
C LEU A 198 9.44 -36.60 -25.06
N HIS A 199 10.16 -36.91 -26.14
CA HIS A 199 10.74 -38.23 -26.34
C HIS A 199 11.78 -38.57 -25.27
N GLN A 200 12.73 -37.66 -25.03
CA GLN A 200 13.79 -37.81 -24.00
C GLN A 200 13.19 -37.96 -22.59
N MET A 201 12.21 -37.12 -22.23
CA MET A 201 11.48 -37.24 -20.96
C MET A 201 10.92 -38.63 -20.76
N ARG A 202 10.40 -39.28 -21.84
CA ARG A 202 9.78 -40.62 -21.78
C ARG A 202 10.79 -41.75 -21.75
N THR A 203 11.86 -41.67 -22.56
CA THR A 203 12.78 -42.79 -22.83
C THR A 203 14.06 -42.74 -22.00
N ASN A 204 14.61 -41.57 -21.76
CA ASN A 204 15.87 -41.37 -21.05
C ASN A 204 15.87 -40.04 -20.26
N PRO A 205 15.03 -39.94 -19.21
CA PRO A 205 14.94 -38.70 -18.45
C PRO A 205 16.21 -38.44 -17.64
N ALA A 206 16.71 -37.20 -17.65
CA ALA A 206 17.79 -36.72 -16.79
C ALA A 206 17.34 -36.60 -15.33
N ARG A 207 16.05 -36.37 -15.11
CA ARG A 207 15.41 -36.31 -13.80
C ARG A 207 14.11 -37.11 -13.79
N ASN A 208 13.91 -37.90 -12.75
CA ASN A 208 12.64 -38.61 -12.58
C ASN A 208 11.56 -37.64 -12.10
N ILE A 209 10.42 -37.65 -12.78
CA ILE A 209 9.17 -37.07 -12.34
C ILE A 209 8.11 -38.17 -12.25
N PRO A 210 7.03 -38.01 -11.49
CA PRO A 210 5.96 -39.04 -11.41
C PRO A 210 5.44 -39.43 -12.79
N ASP A 211 5.15 -40.72 -12.97
CA ASP A 211 4.72 -41.26 -14.28
C ASP A 211 3.37 -40.70 -14.73
N ASP A 212 2.48 -40.43 -13.79
CA ASP A 212 1.20 -39.76 -14.06
C ASP A 212 1.42 -38.34 -14.59
N LEU A 213 2.42 -37.59 -14.07
CA LEU A 213 2.77 -36.27 -14.57
C LEU A 213 3.39 -36.35 -15.99
N LYS A 214 4.19 -37.40 -16.28
CA LYS A 214 4.71 -37.62 -17.65
C LYS A 214 3.55 -37.84 -18.63
N GLU A 215 2.62 -38.74 -18.29
CA GLU A 215 1.46 -39.04 -19.15
C GLU A 215 0.53 -37.82 -19.32
N GLN A 216 0.28 -37.06 -18.27
CA GLN A 216 -0.47 -35.81 -18.36
C GLN A 216 0.22 -34.77 -19.25
N THR A 217 1.56 -34.64 -19.13
CA THR A 217 2.33 -33.74 -19.97
C THR A 217 2.25 -34.10 -21.44
N ILE A 218 2.38 -35.39 -21.78
CA ILE A 218 2.25 -35.90 -23.15
C ILE A 218 0.82 -35.70 -23.67
N SER A 219 -0.18 -36.05 -22.85
CA SER A 219 -1.59 -35.90 -23.19
C SER A 219 -1.95 -34.43 -23.48
N TYR A 220 -1.47 -33.50 -22.62
CA TYR A 220 -1.69 -32.09 -22.85
C TYR A 220 -1.15 -31.62 -24.22
N TRP A 221 0.11 -31.91 -24.52
CA TRP A 221 0.74 -31.42 -25.73
C TRP A 221 0.25 -32.11 -26.99
N ARG A 222 -0.09 -33.39 -26.94
CA ARG A 222 -0.55 -34.17 -28.09
C ARG A 222 -2.04 -34.07 -28.37
N LEU A 223 -2.86 -33.83 -27.35
CA LEU A 223 -4.31 -33.81 -27.47
C LEU A 223 -4.89 -32.41 -27.20
N GLN A 224 -4.73 -31.89 -26.01
CA GLN A 224 -5.38 -30.61 -25.62
C GLN A 224 -4.85 -29.41 -26.39
N TYR A 225 -3.52 -29.25 -26.46
CA TYR A 225 -2.89 -28.12 -27.15
C TYR A 225 -3.24 -28.12 -28.65
N MET A 226 -3.20 -29.27 -29.30
CA MET A 226 -3.57 -29.38 -30.72
C MET A 226 -5.06 -29.14 -30.97
N ALA A 227 -5.94 -29.43 -30.00
CA ALA A 227 -7.38 -29.18 -30.10
C ALA A 227 -7.78 -27.72 -29.93
N TYR A 228 -6.92 -26.86 -29.40
CA TYR A 228 -7.25 -25.45 -29.31
C TYR A 228 -7.40 -24.81 -30.71
N PRO A 229 -8.40 -23.94 -30.91
CA PRO A 229 -8.48 -23.13 -32.11
C PRO A 229 -7.17 -22.35 -32.36
N GLU A 230 -6.78 -22.19 -33.60
CA GLU A 230 -5.52 -21.52 -33.98
C GLU A 230 -5.37 -20.13 -33.36
N LYS A 231 -6.44 -19.33 -33.38
CA LYS A 231 -6.48 -17.99 -32.76
C LYS A 231 -6.21 -18.06 -31.25
N THR A 232 -6.82 -19.02 -30.55
CA THR A 232 -6.62 -19.22 -29.11
C THR A 232 -5.18 -19.60 -28.81
N ARG A 233 -4.65 -20.58 -29.55
CA ARG A 233 -3.27 -21.05 -29.46
C ARG A 233 -2.28 -19.92 -29.67
N GLY A 234 -2.48 -19.17 -30.77
CA GLY A 234 -1.64 -18.02 -31.12
C GLY A 234 -1.63 -16.93 -30.03
N SER A 235 -2.79 -16.62 -29.45
CA SER A 235 -2.88 -15.61 -28.39
C SER A 235 -2.15 -16.04 -27.11
N ILE A 236 -2.32 -17.28 -26.67
CA ILE A 236 -1.61 -17.81 -25.47
C ILE A 236 -0.11 -17.80 -25.72
N LEU A 237 0.32 -18.28 -26.89
CA LEU A 237 1.72 -18.34 -27.27
C LEU A 237 2.34 -16.93 -27.32
N ALA A 238 1.65 -15.97 -27.93
CA ALA A 238 2.12 -14.59 -28.01
C ALA A 238 2.28 -13.98 -26.62
N HIS A 239 1.32 -14.17 -25.70
CA HIS A 239 1.38 -13.67 -24.34
C HIS A 239 2.58 -14.26 -23.56
N VAL A 240 2.75 -15.56 -23.59
CA VAL A 240 3.87 -16.24 -22.89
C VAL A 240 5.22 -15.83 -23.49
N THR A 241 5.35 -15.85 -24.82
CA THR A 241 6.64 -15.57 -25.47
C THR A 241 7.05 -14.10 -25.39
N SER A 242 6.10 -13.17 -25.50
CA SER A 242 6.42 -11.72 -25.40
C SER A 242 7.02 -11.37 -24.03
N SER A 243 6.47 -11.95 -22.96
CA SER A 243 6.94 -11.71 -21.60
C SER A 243 8.29 -12.41 -21.33
N LEU A 244 8.45 -13.66 -21.75
CA LEU A 244 9.67 -14.43 -21.46
C LEU A 244 10.86 -14.08 -22.37
N ASN A 245 10.64 -13.59 -23.59
CA ASN A 245 11.73 -13.14 -24.47
C ASN A 245 12.56 -12.00 -23.88
N ARG A 246 12.01 -11.21 -22.96
CA ARG A 246 12.75 -10.18 -22.22
C ARG A 246 13.91 -10.77 -21.39
N PHE A 247 13.79 -12.03 -20.95
CA PHE A 247 14.84 -12.75 -20.23
C PHE A 247 15.90 -13.37 -21.14
N ASN A 248 15.73 -13.29 -22.45
CA ASN A 248 16.75 -13.79 -23.40
C ASN A 248 17.77 -12.72 -23.79
N THR A 249 17.53 -11.45 -23.44
CA THR A 249 18.39 -10.32 -23.81
C THR A 249 18.45 -9.29 -22.70
N GLY A 250 19.34 -8.31 -22.82
CA GLY A 250 19.38 -7.12 -21.99
C GLY A 250 19.69 -7.37 -20.51
N MET A 251 19.15 -6.50 -19.68
CA MET A 251 19.38 -6.45 -18.24
C MET A 251 18.75 -7.64 -17.52
N LEU A 252 17.50 -8.03 -17.85
CA LEU A 252 16.82 -9.16 -17.22
C LEU A 252 17.57 -10.49 -17.42
N ARG A 253 18.19 -10.70 -18.60
CA ARG A 253 19.03 -11.86 -18.82
C ARG A 253 20.24 -11.88 -17.89
N LYS A 254 20.93 -10.75 -17.75
CA LYS A 254 22.12 -10.63 -16.90
C LYS A 254 21.79 -10.89 -15.43
N CYS A 255 20.66 -10.34 -14.95
CA CYS A 255 20.26 -10.44 -13.55
C CYS A 255 19.62 -11.79 -13.19
N PHE A 256 18.84 -12.38 -14.11
CA PHE A 256 17.95 -13.49 -13.74
C PHE A 256 18.15 -14.80 -14.50
N CYS A 257 19.06 -14.81 -15.48
CA CYS A 257 19.39 -16.02 -16.24
C CYS A 257 20.91 -16.36 -16.21
N ALA A 258 21.71 -15.57 -15.52
CA ALA A 258 23.13 -15.84 -15.26
C ALA A 258 23.29 -16.66 -13.98
N ASP A 259 24.56 -16.98 -13.64
CA ASP A 259 24.89 -17.69 -12.40
C ASP A 259 24.39 -16.92 -11.17
N THR A 260 23.86 -17.66 -10.20
CA THR A 260 23.31 -17.08 -8.98
C THR A 260 24.43 -16.67 -8.03
N THR A 261 24.53 -15.37 -7.78
CA THR A 261 25.43 -14.77 -6.76
C THR A 261 24.64 -14.28 -5.55
N ILE A 262 23.35 -13.97 -5.73
CA ILE A 262 22.46 -13.43 -4.70
C ILE A 262 21.25 -14.36 -4.56
N VAL A 263 20.91 -14.68 -3.31
CA VAL A 263 19.67 -15.39 -2.95
C VAL A 263 18.92 -14.64 -1.84
N PRO A 264 17.60 -14.72 -1.81
CA PRO A 264 16.77 -14.04 -0.80
C PRO A 264 17.17 -14.36 0.65
N GLU A 265 17.63 -15.56 0.92
CA GLU A 265 18.04 -16.03 2.25
C GLU A 265 19.21 -15.23 2.84
N MET A 266 19.99 -14.54 2.03
CA MET A 266 21.04 -13.62 2.52
C MET A 266 20.46 -12.54 3.44
N THR A 267 19.21 -12.12 3.21
CA THR A 267 18.55 -11.16 4.10
C THR A 267 18.30 -11.74 5.50
N MET A 268 18.07 -13.04 5.60
CA MET A 268 17.92 -13.74 6.89
C MET A 268 19.24 -13.84 7.64
N ALA A 269 20.37 -13.79 6.92
CA ALA A 269 21.71 -13.67 7.50
C ALA A 269 22.07 -12.21 7.88
N GLY A 270 21.26 -11.25 7.49
CA GLY A 270 21.41 -9.82 7.81
C GLY A 270 21.79 -8.94 6.63
N ALA A 271 21.89 -9.47 5.41
CA ALA A 271 22.13 -8.66 4.22
C ALA A 271 20.95 -7.72 3.92
N ILE A 272 21.28 -6.58 3.34
CA ILE A 272 20.32 -5.58 2.86
C ILE A 272 20.46 -5.55 1.35
N ILE A 273 19.53 -6.18 0.65
CA ILE A 273 19.50 -6.22 -0.82
C ILE A 273 18.76 -4.99 -1.31
N ILE A 274 19.46 -4.09 -1.96
CA ILE A 274 18.91 -2.88 -2.58
C ILE A 274 18.79 -3.14 -4.08
N MET A 275 17.55 -3.08 -4.60
CA MET A 275 17.28 -3.25 -6.03
C MET A 275 17.76 -2.02 -6.80
N ALA A 276 19.03 -2.01 -7.20
CA ALA A 276 19.65 -0.94 -7.98
C ALA A 276 19.24 -0.98 -9.47
N LEU A 277 17.97 -1.33 -9.70
CA LEU A 277 17.28 -1.41 -10.98
C LEU A 277 15.99 -0.56 -10.94
N PRO A 278 16.10 0.77 -10.76
CA PRO A 278 14.95 1.63 -10.56
C PRO A 278 13.98 1.60 -11.75
N VAL A 279 12.67 1.58 -11.43
CA VAL A 279 11.61 1.53 -12.44
C VAL A 279 11.69 2.71 -13.41
N LEU A 280 11.96 3.92 -12.91
CA LEU A 280 12.04 5.11 -13.76
C LEU A 280 13.26 5.15 -14.70
N THR A 281 14.31 4.35 -14.42
CA THR A 281 15.48 4.22 -15.30
C THR A 281 15.31 3.07 -16.28
N HIS A 282 14.80 1.93 -15.81
CA HIS A 282 14.73 0.69 -16.58
C HIS A 282 13.32 0.36 -17.08
N ASN A 283 12.36 1.27 -16.87
CA ASN A 283 10.96 1.14 -17.30
C ASN A 283 10.35 -0.23 -16.95
N GLU A 284 9.78 -0.91 -17.93
CA GLU A 284 9.12 -2.22 -17.73
C GLU A 284 10.06 -3.29 -17.17
N ASP A 285 11.31 -3.32 -17.63
CA ASP A 285 12.29 -4.31 -17.14
C ASP A 285 12.64 -4.06 -15.66
N GLY A 286 12.72 -2.80 -15.23
CA GLY A 286 12.92 -2.44 -13.83
C GLY A 286 11.73 -2.85 -12.96
N LEU A 287 10.51 -2.67 -13.45
CA LEU A 287 9.31 -3.10 -12.76
C LEU A 287 9.28 -4.63 -12.60
N ILE A 288 9.52 -5.37 -13.69
CA ILE A 288 9.57 -6.84 -13.69
C ILE A 288 10.66 -7.34 -12.74
N ALA A 289 11.85 -6.76 -12.77
CA ALA A 289 12.96 -7.13 -11.90
C ALA A 289 12.63 -6.99 -10.42
N ASN A 290 12.09 -5.83 -10.02
CA ASN A 290 11.70 -5.57 -8.64
C ASN A 290 10.56 -6.49 -8.17
N GLN A 291 9.52 -6.67 -8.98
CA GLN A 291 8.39 -7.54 -8.63
C GLN A 291 8.79 -9.02 -8.56
N LEU A 292 9.66 -9.49 -9.47
CA LEU A 292 10.19 -10.85 -9.44
C LEU A 292 11.03 -11.10 -8.18
N MET A 293 12.00 -10.23 -7.90
CA MET A 293 12.83 -10.37 -6.70
C MET A 293 11.98 -10.32 -5.43
N LYS A 294 11.00 -9.41 -5.37
CA LYS A 294 10.05 -9.33 -4.26
C LYS A 294 9.31 -10.66 -4.07
N PHE A 295 8.77 -11.22 -5.14
CA PHE A 295 7.97 -12.45 -5.06
C PHE A 295 8.81 -13.65 -4.56
N ILE A 296 10.00 -13.86 -5.10
CA ILE A 296 10.87 -14.96 -4.63
C ILE A 296 11.35 -14.72 -3.20
N TRP A 297 11.60 -13.47 -2.81
CA TRP A 297 11.93 -13.11 -1.44
C TRP A 297 10.77 -13.40 -0.47
N GLN A 298 9.55 -13.02 -0.80
CA GLN A 298 8.36 -13.29 0.00
C GLN A 298 8.20 -14.80 0.25
N ARG A 299 8.33 -15.60 -0.79
CA ARG A 299 8.25 -17.07 -0.68
C ARG A 299 9.38 -17.68 0.15
N ALA A 300 10.59 -17.16 0.01
CA ALA A 300 11.73 -17.57 0.83
C ALA A 300 11.47 -17.27 2.32
N VAL A 301 10.97 -16.06 2.63
CA VAL A 301 10.64 -15.64 3.99
C VAL A 301 9.52 -16.49 4.60
N GLU A 302 8.48 -16.83 3.86
CA GLU A 302 7.40 -17.70 4.34
C GLU A 302 7.88 -19.13 4.64
N SER A 303 8.84 -19.64 3.86
CA SER A 303 9.37 -21.00 4.02
C SER A 303 10.48 -21.13 5.05
N ARG A 304 10.93 -20.04 5.68
CA ARG A 304 12.12 -20.02 6.55
C ARG A 304 12.01 -20.76 7.87
N ASN A 305 10.81 -21.21 8.24
CA ASN A 305 10.60 -21.96 9.50
C ASN A 305 11.42 -23.26 9.57
N GLY A 306 11.80 -23.83 8.42
CA GLY A 306 12.68 -24.99 8.35
C GLY A 306 14.18 -24.69 8.48
N LEU A 307 14.57 -23.42 8.54
CA LEU A 307 15.97 -23.02 8.62
C LEU A 307 16.49 -23.04 10.08
N ALA A 308 17.83 -22.99 10.21
CA ALA A 308 18.47 -22.89 11.52
C ALA A 308 18.02 -21.62 12.29
N PRO A 309 18.02 -21.66 13.64
CA PRO A 309 17.47 -20.57 14.47
C PRO A 309 18.01 -19.17 14.15
N GLN A 310 19.32 -19.04 13.85
CA GLN A 310 19.94 -17.75 13.53
C GLN A 310 19.35 -17.09 12.28
N PHE A 311 18.80 -17.86 11.33
CA PHE A 311 18.16 -17.37 10.12
C PHE A 311 16.64 -17.20 10.32
N ARG A 312 16.03 -18.07 11.13
CA ARG A 312 14.61 -18.03 11.45
C ARG A 312 14.25 -16.88 12.39
N GLU A 313 15.09 -16.60 13.39
CA GLU A 313 14.78 -15.65 14.45
C GLU A 313 15.09 -14.19 14.09
N ARG A 314 16.00 -13.93 13.16
CA ARG A 314 16.33 -12.58 12.72
C ARG A 314 15.12 -11.95 12.00
N PRO A 315 14.58 -10.81 12.47
CA PRO A 315 13.57 -10.10 11.71
C PRO A 315 14.14 -9.61 10.38
N VAL A 316 13.29 -9.62 9.36
CA VAL A 316 13.63 -9.10 8.03
C VAL A 316 12.62 -8.03 7.63
N PHE A 317 13.01 -7.15 6.70
CA PHE A 317 12.09 -6.13 6.22
C PHE A 317 11.96 -6.14 4.70
N LEU A 318 10.77 -5.72 4.23
CA LEU A 318 10.48 -5.34 2.87
C LEU A 318 10.13 -3.86 2.87
N TYR A 319 10.86 -3.07 2.10
CA TYR A 319 10.68 -1.63 2.07
C TYR A 319 10.49 -1.14 0.64
N ALA A 320 9.42 -0.40 0.40
CA ALA A 320 9.13 0.20 -0.89
C ALA A 320 8.60 1.63 -0.71
N ASP A 321 9.36 2.63 -1.17
CA ASP A 321 8.80 3.93 -1.51
C ASP A 321 8.13 3.83 -2.89
N GLU A 322 7.08 4.59 -3.14
CA GLU A 322 6.25 4.46 -4.34
C GLU A 322 5.73 3.01 -4.55
N ALA A 323 5.21 2.40 -3.47
CA ALA A 323 4.83 0.99 -3.42
C ALA A 323 3.82 0.57 -4.50
N GLN A 324 3.07 1.52 -5.08
CA GLN A 324 2.12 1.25 -6.16
C GLN A 324 2.76 0.59 -7.39
N TYR A 325 4.06 0.79 -7.63
CA TYR A 325 4.79 0.09 -8.71
C TYR A 325 5.02 -1.39 -8.42
N PHE A 326 5.05 -1.76 -7.14
CA PHE A 326 5.52 -3.07 -6.73
C PHE A 326 4.43 -3.99 -6.21
N VAL A 327 3.27 -3.45 -5.82
CA VAL A 327 2.14 -4.25 -5.32
C VAL A 327 1.59 -5.15 -6.42
N ASN A 328 1.36 -6.42 -6.07
CA ASN A 328 0.73 -7.41 -6.94
C ASN A 328 -0.23 -8.30 -6.12
N SER A 329 -0.87 -9.27 -6.78
CA SER A 329 -1.87 -10.14 -6.17
C SER A 329 -1.35 -11.00 -5.00
N TYR A 330 -0.03 -11.18 -4.86
CA TYR A 330 0.55 -11.99 -3.78
C TYR A 330 0.72 -11.22 -2.47
N ASP A 331 0.77 -9.88 -2.52
CA ASP A 331 0.97 -9.05 -1.32
C ASP A 331 -0.15 -9.23 -0.30
N ASP A 332 -1.38 -9.44 -0.74
CA ASP A 332 -2.51 -9.71 0.13
C ASP A 332 -2.31 -10.98 0.96
N GLN A 333 -1.84 -12.06 0.33
CA GLN A 333 -1.51 -13.30 1.00
C GLN A 333 -0.31 -13.10 1.94
N PHE A 334 0.77 -12.49 1.46
CA PHE A 334 1.99 -12.29 2.23
C PHE A 334 1.76 -11.46 3.50
N LEU A 335 1.00 -10.36 3.43
CA LEU A 335 0.66 -9.53 4.58
C LEU A 335 -0.15 -10.28 5.64
N SER A 336 -0.92 -11.29 5.24
CA SER A 336 -1.64 -12.16 6.17
C SER A 336 -0.71 -13.11 6.96
N THR A 337 0.45 -13.47 6.40
CA THR A 337 1.39 -14.46 6.95
C THR A 337 2.69 -13.86 7.48
N CYS A 338 3.06 -12.63 7.07
CA CYS A 338 4.35 -11.99 7.34
C CYS A 338 4.68 -11.87 8.84
N ARG A 339 3.66 -11.70 9.71
CA ARG A 339 3.83 -11.65 11.16
C ARG A 339 4.48 -12.93 11.70
N GLY A 340 4.00 -14.11 11.29
CA GLY A 340 4.54 -15.41 11.71
C GLY A 340 5.99 -15.60 11.26
N SER A 341 6.32 -15.00 10.14
CA SER A 341 7.67 -15.05 9.57
C SER A 341 8.55 -13.86 10.01
N LYS A 342 8.19 -13.10 11.04
CA LYS A 342 8.92 -11.91 11.53
C LYS A 342 9.38 -10.97 10.40
N ALA A 343 8.51 -10.73 9.40
CA ALA A 343 8.77 -9.83 8.30
C ALA A 343 8.05 -8.50 8.52
N CYS A 344 8.81 -7.41 8.52
CA CYS A 344 8.32 -6.04 8.66
C CYS A 344 8.12 -5.44 7.27
N VAL A 345 6.88 -5.16 6.87
CA VAL A 345 6.57 -4.56 5.58
C VAL A 345 6.34 -3.06 5.75
N VAL A 346 7.06 -2.25 4.99
CA VAL A 346 6.85 -0.80 4.90
C VAL A 346 6.53 -0.45 3.46
N TYR A 347 5.28 -0.07 3.24
CA TYR A 347 4.83 0.44 1.94
C TYR A 347 4.46 1.90 2.05
N MET A 348 5.06 2.72 1.17
CA MET A 348 4.78 4.14 1.09
C MET A 348 4.18 4.49 -0.26
N THR A 349 3.21 5.38 -0.27
CA THR A 349 2.55 5.87 -1.49
C THR A 349 2.18 7.34 -1.37
N GLN A 350 1.96 7.99 -2.51
CA GLN A 350 1.51 9.38 -2.51
C GLN A 350 0.01 9.48 -2.22
N SER A 351 -0.79 8.61 -2.81
CA SER A 351 -2.24 8.66 -2.66
C SER A 351 -2.89 7.30 -2.93
N LEU A 352 -4.11 7.14 -2.47
CA LEU A 352 -4.93 5.96 -2.74
C LEU A 352 -5.22 5.76 -4.25
N PRO A 353 -5.57 6.82 -5.02
CA PRO A 353 -5.77 6.71 -6.46
C PRO A 353 -4.58 6.15 -7.24
N THR A 354 -3.35 6.31 -6.77
CA THR A 354 -2.17 5.74 -7.44
C THR A 354 -2.19 4.21 -7.45
N TYR A 355 -2.65 3.57 -6.38
CA TYR A 355 -2.88 2.12 -6.37
C TYR A 355 -3.94 1.69 -7.38
N TYR A 356 -5.08 2.41 -7.42
CA TYR A 356 -6.15 2.09 -8.38
C TYR A 356 -5.72 2.29 -9.83
N SER A 357 -4.86 3.29 -10.09
CA SER A 357 -4.31 3.52 -11.43
C SER A 357 -3.41 2.37 -11.89
N MET A 358 -2.57 1.85 -10.99
CA MET A 358 -1.61 0.79 -11.34
C MET A 358 -2.24 -0.61 -11.36
N LEU A 359 -3.12 -0.91 -10.43
CA LEU A 359 -3.72 -2.25 -10.31
C LEU A 359 -5.01 -2.42 -11.13
N GLY A 360 -5.63 -1.31 -11.55
CA GLY A 360 -6.92 -1.27 -12.23
C GLY A 360 -8.04 -0.82 -11.28
N SER A 361 -8.89 0.06 -11.80
CA SER A 361 -10.01 0.64 -11.02
C SER A 361 -11.06 -0.39 -10.61
N GLU A 362 -11.15 -1.50 -11.33
CA GLU A 362 -12.01 -2.65 -11.04
C GLU A 362 -11.53 -3.48 -9.85
N LYS A 363 -10.25 -3.35 -9.47
CA LYS A 363 -9.67 -4.02 -8.30
C LYS A 363 -9.71 -3.17 -7.02
N LYS A 364 -10.60 -2.19 -6.95
CA LYS A 364 -10.71 -1.30 -5.79
C LYS A 364 -10.88 -2.07 -4.49
N ASP A 365 -11.77 -3.04 -4.45
CA ASP A 365 -12.03 -3.84 -3.25
C ASP A 365 -10.79 -4.67 -2.83
N ALA A 366 -10.00 -5.14 -3.81
CA ALA A 366 -8.74 -5.83 -3.54
C ALA A 366 -7.68 -4.88 -2.95
N VAL A 367 -7.62 -3.62 -3.41
CA VAL A 367 -6.73 -2.60 -2.85
C VAL A 367 -7.17 -2.25 -1.43
N ASP A 368 -8.45 -2.03 -1.20
CA ASP A 368 -9.00 -1.71 0.13
C ASP A 368 -8.77 -2.88 1.11
N GLY A 369 -8.95 -4.12 0.65
CA GLY A 369 -8.66 -5.34 1.40
C GLY A 369 -7.17 -5.47 1.77
N PHE A 370 -6.29 -5.23 0.82
CA PHE A 370 -4.84 -5.23 1.02
C PHE A 370 -4.40 -4.15 2.02
N LEU A 371 -4.91 -2.91 1.90
CA LEU A 371 -4.60 -1.82 2.82
C LEU A 371 -5.10 -2.10 4.24
N GLY A 372 -6.24 -2.78 4.38
CA GLY A 372 -6.79 -3.18 5.68
C GLY A 372 -5.93 -4.20 6.45
N LYS A 373 -4.90 -4.79 5.82
CA LYS A 373 -3.98 -5.73 6.48
C LYS A 373 -2.80 -5.06 7.19
N PHE A 374 -2.57 -3.78 6.93
CA PHE A 374 -1.58 -3.00 7.69
C PHE A 374 -2.16 -2.59 9.04
N ASN A 375 -1.47 -2.94 10.11
CA ASN A 375 -1.90 -2.56 11.46
C ASN A 375 -1.60 -1.11 11.80
N THR A 376 -0.51 -0.56 11.25
CA THR A 376 -0.10 0.82 11.49
C THR A 376 -0.18 1.62 10.20
N HIS A 377 -0.94 2.72 10.23
CA HIS A 377 -1.01 3.70 9.15
C HIS A 377 -0.41 5.02 9.61
N ILE A 378 0.39 5.64 8.76
CA ILE A 378 1.04 6.93 8.99
C ILE A 378 0.59 7.89 7.89
N PHE A 379 -0.18 8.90 8.25
CA PHE A 379 -0.72 9.88 7.32
C PHE A 379 0.03 11.20 7.45
N HIS A 380 0.77 11.55 6.41
CA HIS A 380 1.39 12.85 6.20
C HIS A 380 0.43 13.80 5.48
N LEU A 381 0.82 15.07 5.34
CA LEU A 381 0.06 16.05 4.57
C LEU A 381 -0.27 15.49 3.17
N ASN A 382 -1.54 15.58 2.79
CA ASN A 382 -1.99 15.07 1.52
C ASN A 382 -3.10 15.96 0.92
N PRO A 383 -2.93 16.45 -0.33
CA PRO A 383 -3.97 17.20 -1.01
C PRO A 383 -5.08 16.32 -1.61
N ASP A 384 -4.86 14.99 -1.71
CA ASP A 384 -5.84 14.09 -2.33
C ASP A 384 -7.03 13.81 -1.41
N THR A 385 -8.23 14.20 -1.86
CA THR A 385 -9.47 14.10 -1.08
C THR A 385 -9.89 12.66 -0.82
N ARG A 386 -9.62 11.70 -1.72
CA ARG A 386 -9.95 10.29 -1.54
C ARG A 386 -9.08 9.65 -0.46
N SER A 387 -7.78 9.95 -0.49
CA SER A 387 -6.84 9.50 0.55
C SER A 387 -7.21 10.06 1.92
N ASN A 388 -7.60 11.32 1.98
CA ASN A 388 -8.01 11.98 3.21
C ASN A 388 -9.35 11.43 3.74
N ALA A 389 -10.30 11.14 2.84
CA ALA A 389 -11.56 10.48 3.21
C ALA A 389 -11.33 9.06 3.75
N TYR A 390 -10.41 8.30 3.14
CA TYR A 390 -10.00 6.99 3.63
C TYR A 390 -9.39 7.08 5.04
N ALA A 391 -8.46 8.02 5.26
CA ALA A 391 -7.84 8.24 6.56
C ALA A 391 -8.88 8.61 7.63
N SER A 392 -9.78 9.54 7.32
CA SER A 392 -10.88 9.96 8.19
C SER A 392 -11.83 8.80 8.53
N ALA A 393 -12.21 7.99 7.54
CA ALA A 393 -13.07 6.82 7.73
C ALA A 393 -12.39 5.72 8.58
N LEU A 394 -11.08 5.49 8.37
CA LEU A 394 -10.31 4.51 9.13
C LEU A 394 -10.20 4.88 10.62
N ILE A 395 -10.01 6.16 10.93
CA ILE A 395 -9.96 6.70 12.30
C ILE A 395 -11.34 6.59 12.96
N GLY A 396 -12.41 6.82 12.19
CA GLY A 396 -13.78 6.63 12.61
C GLY A 396 -14.48 7.89 13.06
N ARG A 397 -15.68 7.69 13.61
CA ARG A 397 -16.59 8.74 14.08
C ARG A 397 -16.74 8.68 15.59
N GLY A 398 -17.03 9.82 16.19
CA GLY A 398 -17.30 9.92 17.62
C GLY A 398 -18.18 11.11 17.95
N ILE A 399 -18.61 11.17 19.21
CA ILE A 399 -19.41 12.31 19.69
C ILE A 399 -18.48 13.52 19.80
N GLN A 400 -18.74 14.52 18.97
CA GLN A 400 -18.06 15.82 18.99
C GLN A 400 -18.96 16.84 19.68
N LYS A 401 -18.40 17.54 20.69
CA LYS A 401 -19.08 18.66 21.35
C LYS A 401 -18.79 19.93 20.58
N ARG A 402 -19.76 20.45 19.88
CA ARG A 402 -19.66 21.75 19.20
C ARG A 402 -20.27 22.81 20.09
N ARG A 403 -19.48 23.84 20.43
CA ARG A 403 -19.98 24.99 21.16
C ARG A 403 -20.71 25.89 20.15
N SER A 404 -22.00 26.12 20.36
CA SER A 404 -22.78 27.11 19.64
C SER A 404 -23.06 28.27 20.59
N GLY A 405 -22.57 29.43 20.24
CA GLY A 405 -22.86 30.64 21.04
C GLY A 405 -23.39 31.73 20.13
N ASN A 406 -24.55 32.25 20.45
CA ASN A 406 -25.07 33.46 19.82
C ASN A 406 -25.05 34.60 20.84
N ALA A 407 -24.26 35.61 20.56
CA ALA A 407 -24.31 36.87 21.33
C ALA A 407 -25.21 37.86 20.54
N THR A 408 -26.37 38.13 21.04
CA THR A 408 -27.26 39.12 20.44
C THR A 408 -27.26 40.39 21.29
N ARG A 409 -26.79 41.50 20.72
CA ARG A 409 -26.92 42.82 21.31
C ARG A 409 -28.08 43.53 20.63
N GLY A 410 -29.15 43.75 21.37
CA GLY A 410 -30.29 44.53 20.91
C GLY A 410 -30.43 45.79 21.76
N SER A 411 -30.55 46.96 21.13
CA SER A 411 -31.01 48.17 21.80
C SER A 411 -32.43 48.44 21.36
N SER A 412 -33.37 48.44 22.29
CA SER A 412 -34.75 48.85 22.01
C SER A 412 -35.02 50.20 22.65
N LYS A 413 -35.52 51.16 21.88
CA LYS A 413 -36.12 52.39 22.39
C LYS A 413 -37.60 52.24 22.33
N GLN A 414 -38.24 52.16 23.47
CA GLN A 414 -39.73 52.08 23.57
C GLN A 414 -40.27 53.43 23.99
N HIS A 415 -41.09 54.05 23.16
CA HIS A 415 -41.93 55.19 23.54
C HIS A 415 -43.34 54.71 23.56
N GLY A 416 -43.91 54.58 24.76
CA GLY A 416 -45.32 54.21 24.96
C GLY A 416 -46.04 55.25 25.86
N ARG A 417 -47.22 55.76 25.43
CA ARG A 417 -48.14 56.45 26.33
C ARG A 417 -49.23 55.46 26.70
N ASN A 418 -49.33 55.13 27.99
CA ASN A 418 -50.45 54.33 28.52
C ASN A 418 -51.49 55.23 29.08
N TYR A 419 -52.75 55.09 28.55
CA TYR A 419 -53.94 55.57 29.20
C TYR A 419 -54.63 54.39 29.85
N GLY A 420 -54.74 54.40 31.17
CA GLY A 420 -55.36 53.32 31.93
C GLY A 420 -56.89 53.41 31.95
N GLY A 421 -57.51 52.29 31.79
CA GLY A 421 -58.89 51.97 32.07
C GLY A 421 -59.00 50.46 32.17
N SER A 422 -59.57 49.94 33.22
CA SER A 422 -59.74 48.56 33.60
C SER A 422 -60.30 47.68 32.49
N ASP A 423 -59.76 46.48 32.33
CA ASP A 423 -60.10 45.45 31.35
C ASP A 423 -59.44 45.66 29.99
N SER A 424 -58.19 45.20 29.84
CA SER A 424 -57.56 45.33 28.54
C SER A 424 -56.54 44.22 28.25
N ALA A 425 -56.71 43.68 27.07
CA ALA A 425 -55.64 43.10 26.33
C ALA A 425 -54.76 44.26 25.79
N THR A 426 -53.55 44.34 26.21
CA THR A 426 -52.59 45.35 25.72
C THR A 426 -51.95 44.84 24.40
N TYR A 427 -52.25 45.59 23.34
CA TYR A 427 -51.52 45.39 22.08
C TYR A 427 -50.34 46.35 22.08
N THR A 428 -49.15 45.78 22.08
CA THR A 428 -47.94 46.57 21.87
C THR A 428 -47.49 46.39 20.40
N VAL A 429 -47.59 47.47 19.64
CA VAL A 429 -46.98 47.57 18.32
C VAL A 429 -45.68 48.34 18.53
N GLY A 430 -44.56 47.66 18.47
CA GLY A 430 -43.28 48.29 18.53
C GLY A 430 -42.51 47.96 17.25
N ASP A 431 -42.04 49.01 16.58
CA ASP A 431 -41.02 48.84 15.56
C ASP A 431 -39.69 48.59 16.28
N SER A 432 -39.17 47.42 16.12
CA SER A 432 -37.82 47.07 16.62
C SER A 432 -36.86 47.00 15.45
N GLU A 433 -35.94 47.96 15.38
CA GLU A 433 -34.73 47.79 14.58
C GLU A 433 -33.78 46.91 15.35
N ASN A 434 -33.58 45.70 14.86
CA ASN A 434 -32.55 44.78 15.37
C ASN A 434 -31.30 44.94 14.51
N GLN A 435 -30.29 45.61 15.05
CA GLN A 435 -28.92 45.44 14.59
C GLN A 435 -28.30 44.32 15.39
N GLY A 436 -28.24 43.13 14.80
CA GLY A 436 -27.59 41.98 15.39
C GLY A 436 -26.21 41.75 14.74
N SER A 437 -25.15 41.92 15.50
CA SER A 437 -23.84 41.34 15.11
C SER A 437 -23.69 39.98 15.78
N GLY A 438 -23.76 38.91 15.00
CA GLY A 438 -23.54 37.57 15.50
C GLY A 438 -22.09 37.13 15.24
N LYS A 439 -21.38 36.73 16.27
CA LYS A 439 -20.12 36.00 16.10
C LYS A 439 -20.43 34.50 16.20
N ASN A 440 -20.25 33.80 15.10
CA ASN A 440 -20.38 32.35 15.07
C ASN A 440 -19.01 31.74 15.36
N TYR A 441 -18.92 30.99 16.44
CA TYR A 441 -17.74 30.19 16.74
C TYR A 441 -18.03 28.74 16.36
N ALA A 442 -17.51 28.32 15.20
CA ALA A 442 -17.48 26.92 14.81
C ALA A 442 -16.02 26.53 14.69
N GLY A 443 -15.48 25.86 15.69
CA GLY A 443 -14.11 25.37 15.66
C GLY A 443 -13.95 24.10 16.48
N LEU A 444 -13.31 23.13 15.89
CA LEU A 444 -12.61 22.07 16.63
C LEU A 444 -11.58 22.72 17.56
N ILE A 445 -11.38 22.12 18.72
CA ILE A 445 -10.60 22.61 19.88
C ILE A 445 -9.17 23.17 19.58
N PHE A 446 -8.75 23.28 18.32
CA PHE A 446 -7.38 23.62 17.94
C PHE A 446 -7.16 24.89 17.12
N LYS A 447 -8.19 25.61 16.66
CA LYS A 447 -8.04 26.99 16.15
C LYS A 447 -9.38 27.69 16.08
N THR A 448 -9.51 28.82 16.75
CA THR A 448 -10.61 29.75 16.57
C THR A 448 -10.37 30.57 15.31
N GLU A 449 -11.16 30.36 14.28
CA GLU A 449 -11.33 31.35 13.23
C GLU A 449 -12.55 32.22 13.60
N GLU A 450 -12.32 33.50 13.81
CA GLU A 450 -13.37 34.48 14.01
C GLU A 450 -13.91 34.91 12.65
N GLY A 451 -15.15 34.48 12.36
CA GLY A 451 -15.88 34.98 11.20
C GLY A 451 -16.94 35.99 11.67
N GLU A 452 -16.85 37.24 11.21
CA GLU A 452 -17.91 38.22 11.39
C GLU A 452 -18.90 38.12 10.24
N SER A 453 -20.19 37.82 10.55
CA SER A 453 -21.28 37.97 9.60
C SER A 453 -22.25 38.99 10.13
N SER A 454 -22.50 40.06 9.36
CA SER A 454 -23.56 41.02 9.63
C SER A 454 -24.79 40.63 8.81
N ASN A 455 -25.94 40.42 9.49
CA ASN A 455 -27.25 40.26 8.84
C ASN A 455 -28.13 41.39 9.29
N GLU A 456 -28.54 42.25 8.37
CA GLU A 456 -29.60 43.22 8.58
C GLU A 456 -30.92 42.55 8.19
N GLY A 457 -31.78 42.31 9.18
CA GLY A 457 -33.10 41.75 8.96
C GLY A 457 -34.16 42.61 9.71
N VAL A 458 -35.06 43.18 8.98
CA VAL A 458 -36.23 43.83 9.58
C VAL A 458 -37.31 42.77 9.82
N GLY A 459 -37.53 42.41 11.08
CA GLY A 459 -38.54 41.44 11.49
C GLY A 459 -39.61 42.05 12.41
N THR A 460 -40.85 41.97 12.04
CA THR A 460 -42.00 42.33 12.90
C THR A 460 -42.40 41.12 13.74
N ASN A 461 -42.13 41.13 15.03
CA ASN A 461 -42.62 40.12 15.97
C ASN A 461 -43.84 40.61 16.73
N ARG A 462 -44.94 39.87 16.64
CA ARG A 462 -46.11 40.03 17.50
C ARG A 462 -46.01 39.05 18.66
N ALA A 463 -45.83 39.56 19.87
CA ALA A 463 -45.93 38.78 21.08
C ALA A 463 -47.17 39.15 21.87
N MET A 464 -47.98 38.15 22.24
CA MET A 464 -49.09 38.32 23.21
C MET A 464 -48.56 37.87 24.58
N ALA A 465 -48.58 38.76 25.55
CA ALA A 465 -48.39 38.42 26.96
C ALA A 465 -49.58 38.89 27.76
N ASN A 466 -50.25 37.97 28.48
CA ASN A 466 -51.24 38.26 29.48
C ASN A 466 -50.58 38.52 30.83
N GLN A 467 -50.66 39.76 31.30
CA GLN A 467 -50.24 40.09 32.67
C GLN A 467 -51.34 40.89 33.35
N GLN A 468 -51.91 40.37 34.46
CA GLN A 468 -52.80 41.11 35.36
C GLN A 468 -51.91 41.82 36.39
N GLY A 469 -51.95 43.17 36.39
CA GLY A 469 -51.35 44.01 37.44
C GLY A 469 -51.70 45.47 37.26
N ARG A 470 -52.28 46.11 38.27
CA ARG A 470 -52.55 47.56 38.31
C ARG A 470 -51.26 48.30 38.64
N SER A 471 -50.78 49.16 37.77
CA SER A 471 -49.82 50.19 38.17
C SER A 471 -49.98 51.43 37.25
N TYR A 472 -50.02 52.61 37.85
CA TYR A 472 -49.93 53.88 37.16
C TYR A 472 -48.48 54.32 37.12
N GLY A 473 -47.92 54.56 35.95
CA GLY A 473 -46.57 55.06 35.85
C GLY A 473 -46.22 55.48 34.41
N TYR A 474 -45.58 56.64 34.28
CA TYR A 474 -44.88 57.03 33.06
C TYR A 474 -43.58 56.27 33.03
N ASN A 475 -43.32 55.43 32.00
CA ASN A 475 -42.04 54.81 31.78
C ASN A 475 -41.45 55.26 30.45
N SER A 476 -40.38 56.03 30.49
CA SER A 476 -39.45 56.16 29.38
C SER A 476 -38.24 55.34 29.76
N GLY A 477 -38.14 54.13 29.23
CA GLY A 477 -37.02 53.25 29.49
C GLY A 477 -36.33 52.88 28.19
N GLY A 478 -35.05 53.21 28.05
CA GLY A 478 -34.22 52.58 27.06
C GLY A 478 -33.56 51.36 27.71
N GLY A 479 -33.81 50.19 27.19
CA GLY A 479 -33.21 48.96 27.66
C GLY A 479 -32.20 48.43 26.64
N THR A 480 -30.99 48.12 27.05
CA THR A 480 -30.06 47.30 26.28
C THR A 480 -30.22 45.86 26.76
N ASN A 481 -30.66 44.98 25.88
CA ASN A 481 -30.67 43.55 26.16
C ASN A 481 -29.38 42.92 25.57
N GLU A 482 -28.57 42.40 26.43
CA GLU A 482 -27.51 41.46 26.05
C GLU A 482 -28.00 40.06 26.43
N SER A 483 -28.15 39.20 25.45
CA SER A 483 -28.35 37.78 25.71
C SER A 483 -27.17 37.00 25.12
N VAL A 484 -26.46 36.31 25.97
CA VAL A 484 -25.44 35.36 25.58
C VAL A 484 -26.01 33.95 25.81
N THR A 485 -26.23 33.23 24.74
CA THR A 485 -26.67 31.84 24.83
C THR A 485 -25.50 30.95 24.49
N ASP A 486 -24.90 30.30 25.49
CA ASP A 486 -23.93 29.24 25.33
C ASP A 486 -24.68 27.90 25.22
N GLY A 487 -24.65 27.30 24.05
CA GLY A 487 -25.21 25.98 23.80
C GLY A 487 -24.14 25.01 23.38
N TYR A 488 -24.30 23.76 23.76
CA TYR A 488 -23.48 22.66 23.25
C TYR A 488 -24.38 21.75 22.44
N SER A 489 -23.97 21.43 21.21
CA SER A 489 -24.58 20.35 20.44
C SER A 489 -23.62 19.16 20.40
N GLU A 490 -24.12 17.96 20.69
CA GLU A 490 -23.39 16.72 20.53
C GLU A 490 -23.82 16.05 19.22
N ASN A 491 -22.89 15.95 18.28
CA ASN A 491 -23.13 15.31 16.99
C ASN A 491 -22.14 14.15 16.80
N MET A 492 -22.60 13.12 16.09
CA MET A 492 -21.74 12.02 15.66
C MET A 492 -21.01 12.45 14.38
N ASP A 493 -19.80 12.97 14.53
CA ASP A 493 -18.97 13.48 13.43
C ASP A 493 -17.67 12.68 13.30
N ASN A 494 -16.93 12.88 12.21
CA ASN A 494 -15.59 12.30 12.08
C ASN A 494 -14.69 12.80 13.21
N LEU A 495 -13.92 11.90 13.80
CA LEU A 495 -12.94 12.26 14.82
C LEU A 495 -11.82 13.15 14.26
N VAL A 496 -11.46 12.94 12.98
CA VAL A 496 -10.58 13.82 12.22
C VAL A 496 -11.22 14.08 10.87
N GLU A 497 -11.50 15.33 10.57
CA GLU A 497 -12.09 15.73 9.28
C GLU A 497 -11.10 15.54 8.13
N SER A 498 -11.62 15.21 6.93
CA SER A 498 -10.77 14.92 5.76
C SER A 498 -9.88 16.11 5.36
N ASN A 499 -10.34 17.34 5.51
CA ASN A 499 -9.59 18.55 5.19
C ASN A 499 -8.42 18.81 6.15
N TRP A 500 -8.47 18.25 7.36
CA TRP A 500 -7.40 18.37 8.35
C TRP A 500 -6.06 17.84 7.80
N PHE A 501 -6.10 16.74 7.04
CA PHE A 501 -4.89 16.12 6.45
C PHE A 501 -4.25 16.98 5.37
N SER A 502 -4.96 17.95 4.79
CA SER A 502 -4.41 18.86 3.78
C SER A 502 -3.91 20.18 4.35
N THR A 503 -4.22 20.49 5.63
CA THR A 503 -3.96 21.84 6.18
C THR A 503 -3.15 21.84 7.47
N ALA A 504 -3.24 20.82 8.32
CA ALA A 504 -2.76 20.88 9.69
C ALA A 504 -1.36 20.27 9.91
N LEU A 505 -0.84 19.51 8.93
CA LEU A 505 0.41 18.78 9.07
C LEU A 505 1.61 19.56 8.53
N LYS A 506 2.75 19.50 9.25
CA LYS A 506 4.02 20.11 8.82
C LYS A 506 4.73 19.21 7.81
N THR A 507 5.33 19.80 6.80
CA THR A 507 6.01 19.10 5.70
C THR A 507 7.55 19.11 5.81
N GLY A 508 8.09 19.70 6.86
CA GLY A 508 9.54 19.90 7.01
C GLY A 508 10.04 21.17 6.34
N GLY A 509 11.33 21.24 6.07
CA GLY A 509 11.99 22.42 5.53
C GLY A 509 12.23 23.52 6.56
N PRO A 510 12.89 24.63 6.15
CA PRO A 510 13.24 25.73 7.06
C PRO A 510 12.02 26.37 7.72
N ASP A 511 10.92 26.54 6.97
CA ASP A 511 9.69 27.18 7.45
C ASP A 511 9.00 26.38 8.58
N ASN A 512 9.26 25.08 8.66
CA ASN A 512 8.76 24.20 9.69
C ASN A 512 9.86 23.75 10.68
N ASN A 513 10.99 24.45 10.75
CA ASN A 513 12.14 24.08 11.60
C ASN A 513 12.63 22.63 11.34
N PHE A 514 12.55 22.16 10.10
CA PHE A 514 12.87 20.78 9.69
C PHE A 514 12.03 19.71 10.41
N GLU A 515 10.87 20.07 10.91
CA GLU A 515 9.91 19.14 11.52
C GLU A 515 8.86 18.70 10.51
N VAL A 516 8.66 17.40 10.44
CA VAL A 516 7.58 16.75 9.68
C VAL A 516 6.62 16.14 10.68
N THR A 517 5.34 16.46 10.56
CA THR A 517 4.32 15.82 11.41
C THR A 517 3.49 14.83 10.62
N ALA A 518 3.03 13.78 11.30
CA ALA A 518 2.13 12.80 10.73
C ALA A 518 1.17 12.29 11.78
N LEU A 519 -0.05 11.96 11.35
CA LEU A 519 -1.00 11.27 12.19
C LEU A 519 -0.80 9.77 12.04
N LEU A 520 -0.52 9.09 13.14
CA LEU A 520 -0.42 7.64 13.23
C LEU A 520 -1.74 7.07 13.73
N PHE A 521 -2.26 6.11 12.99
CA PHE A 521 -3.35 5.24 13.42
C PHE A 521 -2.83 3.82 13.62
N ARG A 522 -3.24 3.17 14.71
CA ARG A 522 -2.89 1.78 15.01
C ARG A 522 -4.13 0.97 15.36
N ALA A 523 -4.46 -0.01 14.54
CA ALA A 523 -5.60 -0.88 14.78
C ALA A 523 -5.41 -1.68 16.08
N GLY A 524 -6.42 -1.62 16.98
CA GLY A 524 -6.39 -2.34 18.26
C GLY A 524 -5.31 -1.90 19.24
N GLY A 525 -4.55 -0.84 18.95
CA GLY A 525 -3.49 -0.31 19.81
C GLY A 525 -3.95 0.92 20.59
N LYS A 526 -3.33 1.15 21.76
CA LYS A 526 -3.52 2.38 22.53
C LYS A 526 -2.19 3.10 22.67
N PHE A 527 -2.17 4.39 22.38
CA PHE A 527 -1.05 5.25 22.67
C PHE A 527 -1.16 5.79 24.10
N LYS A 528 -0.03 5.97 24.76
CA LYS A 528 0.04 6.59 26.11
C LYS A 528 -0.19 8.10 26.05
N ARG A 529 0.08 8.71 24.88
CA ARG A 529 -0.17 10.12 24.59
C ARG A 529 -0.96 10.24 23.29
N PRO A 530 -2.23 9.81 23.28
CA PRO A 530 -3.04 9.90 22.09
C PRO A 530 -3.25 11.36 21.67
N MET A 531 -3.62 11.57 20.43
CA MET A 531 -4.02 12.88 19.93
C MET A 531 -5.26 13.36 20.68
N PRO A 532 -5.23 14.53 21.34
CA PRO A 532 -6.36 15.04 22.12
C PRO A 532 -7.62 15.18 21.27
N GLY A 533 -8.77 14.77 21.82
CA GLY A 533 -10.08 14.87 21.13
C GLY A 533 -10.30 13.84 20.02
N VAL A 534 -9.35 12.92 19.81
CA VAL A 534 -9.44 11.83 18.84
C VAL A 534 -9.51 10.49 19.62
N SER A 535 -9.24 9.38 18.99
CA SER A 535 -9.25 8.07 19.59
C SER A 535 -7.89 7.71 20.23
N ASP A 536 -7.90 6.85 21.26
CA ASP A 536 -6.68 6.34 21.93
C ASP A 536 -5.71 5.63 20.96
N ASN A 537 -6.18 5.20 19.81
CA ASN A 537 -5.39 4.54 18.77
C ASN A 537 -4.75 5.52 17.76
N CYS A 538 -4.86 6.83 18.00
CA CYS A 538 -4.30 7.88 17.15
C CYS A 538 -3.25 8.69 17.91
N LEU A 539 -2.14 8.98 17.22
CA LEU A 539 -1.01 9.76 17.75
C LEU A 539 -0.54 10.77 16.70
N LEU A 540 -0.37 12.03 17.10
CA LEU A 540 0.35 13.01 16.28
C LEU A 540 1.84 12.90 16.58
N ALA A 541 2.62 12.34 15.66
CA ALA A 541 4.06 12.20 15.79
C ALA A 541 4.81 13.29 15.02
N THR A 542 6.00 13.64 15.51
CA THR A 542 6.92 14.58 14.88
C THR A 542 8.23 13.88 14.54
N PHE A 543 8.64 14.00 13.29
CA PHE A 543 9.91 13.49 12.77
C PHE A 543 10.81 14.68 12.43
N LYS A 544 12.12 14.55 12.70
CA LYS A 544 13.10 15.59 12.33
C LYS A 544 13.80 15.19 11.04
N GLN A 545 13.79 16.08 10.07
CA GLN A 545 14.65 15.97 8.89
C GLN A 545 16.11 16.29 9.28
N GLN A 546 17.08 15.64 8.61
CA GLN A 546 18.46 16.12 8.67
C GLN A 546 18.57 17.42 7.86
N ARG A 547 19.39 18.34 8.38
CA ARG A 547 19.81 19.57 7.68
C ARG A 547 20.81 19.25 6.58
#